data_c19b855ef818311a9468f5971167291b
#
_entry.id   c19b855ef818311a9468f5971167291b
#
_cell.length_a   1.000
_cell.length_b   1.000
_cell.length_c   1.000
_cell.angle_alpha   90.00
_cell.angle_beta   90.00
_cell.angle_gamma   90.00
#
_symmetry.space_group_name_H-M   'P 1'
#
loop_
_entity.id
_entity.type
_entity.pdbx_description
1 polymer ?
#
loop_
_entity_poly.entity_id
_entity_poly.type
_entity_poly.pdbx_seq_one_letter_code
_entity_poly.pdbx_strand_id
1 'polypeptide(L)'
;EAEPRLWAVWMHRKGNVHDVALTNGVGPRLHHVGLWVRGELDVIRACDVLATTGWRGALERGPGRHGISNAFFLYLRDPDGHRVELFTGDYQTLDPDFEPIGWKLDDPQRQTLWGHPAPRSWFEEGSPFVGVEPREPLMPVRPVVAR
;
A
#
# COMPACT_ATOMS: atom_id res chain seq x y z
N GLU A 1 -5.41 14.95 -26.55
CA GLU A 1 -5.48 14.09 -25.34
C GLU A 1 -4.20 13.28 -25.28
N ALA A 2 -3.62 13.13 -24.07
CA ALA A 2 -2.43 12.31 -23.90
C ALA A 2 -2.80 10.82 -24.03
N GLU A 3 -1.96 10.04 -24.71
CA GLU A 3 -2.14 8.59 -24.84
C GLU A 3 -2.26 7.94 -23.45
N PRO A 4 -3.19 6.99 -23.25
CA PRO A 4 -3.32 6.24 -22.01
C PRO A 4 -2.00 5.54 -21.68
N ARG A 5 -1.51 5.69 -20.45
CA ARG A 5 -0.27 5.07 -20.00
C ARG A 5 -0.54 4.14 -18.83
N LEU A 6 0.02 2.95 -18.90
CA LEU A 6 -0.05 2.00 -17.79
C LEU A 6 0.85 2.48 -16.64
N TRP A 7 0.21 2.90 -15.54
CA TRP A 7 0.91 3.36 -14.34
C TRP A 7 1.14 2.25 -13.32
N ALA A 8 0.16 1.37 -13.16
CA ALA A 8 0.19 0.28 -12.20
C ALA A 8 -0.66 -0.89 -12.69
N VAL A 9 -0.34 -2.08 -12.20
CA VAL A 9 -1.10 -3.31 -12.47
C VAL A 9 -1.38 -4.01 -11.15
N TRP A 10 -2.64 -4.33 -10.90
CA TRP A 10 -3.07 -5.18 -9.81
C TRP A 10 -3.52 -6.51 -10.36
N MET A 11 -2.84 -7.58 -9.97
CA MET A 11 -3.15 -8.93 -10.39
C MET A 11 -3.75 -9.70 -9.23
N HIS A 12 -4.84 -10.39 -9.45
CA HIS A 12 -5.51 -11.20 -8.45
C HIS A 12 -5.92 -12.57 -8.99
N ARG A 13 -6.03 -13.55 -8.12
CA ARG A 13 -6.51 -14.90 -8.41
C ARG A 13 -7.83 -15.19 -7.69
N LYS A 14 -8.12 -14.45 -6.65
CA LYS A 14 -9.31 -14.54 -5.80
C LYS A 14 -10.17 -13.28 -6.01
N GLY A 15 -11.28 -13.19 -5.29
CA GLY A 15 -12.14 -12.02 -5.32
C GLY A 15 -11.65 -10.78 -4.56
N ASN A 16 -10.42 -10.76 -4.08
CA ASN A 16 -9.78 -9.61 -3.47
C ASN A 16 -9.29 -8.60 -4.53
N VAL A 17 -8.93 -7.41 -4.12
CA VAL A 17 -8.46 -6.35 -5.03
C VAL A 17 -7.17 -6.76 -5.74
N HIS A 18 -6.22 -7.37 -5.04
CA HIS A 18 -4.98 -7.88 -5.64
C HIS A 18 -4.27 -8.90 -4.74
N ASP A 19 -3.53 -9.80 -5.37
CA ASP A 19 -2.51 -10.64 -4.74
C ASP A 19 -1.11 -10.05 -4.98
N VAL A 20 -0.90 -9.42 -6.15
CA VAL A 20 0.35 -8.74 -6.51
C VAL A 20 0.03 -7.40 -7.15
N ALA A 21 0.70 -6.35 -6.69
CA ALA A 21 0.64 -5.02 -7.27
C ALA A 21 2.01 -4.61 -7.79
N LEU A 22 2.07 -4.21 -9.05
CA LEU A 22 3.25 -3.63 -9.68
C LEU A 22 2.96 -2.16 -9.99
N THR A 23 3.81 -1.26 -9.53
CA THR A 23 3.65 0.17 -9.75
C THR A 23 4.91 0.78 -10.35
N ASN A 24 4.73 1.85 -11.14
CA ASN A 24 5.85 2.60 -11.66
C ASN A 24 6.67 3.24 -10.53
N GLY A 25 7.98 3.10 -10.59
CA GLY A 25 8.90 3.64 -9.58
C GLY A 25 10.33 3.19 -9.84
N VAL A 26 11.26 3.65 -9.03
CA VAL A 26 12.63 3.15 -9.01
C VAL A 26 12.60 1.68 -8.55
N GLY A 27 13.13 0.78 -9.34
CA GLY A 27 13.07 -0.65 -9.02
C GLY A 27 13.81 -1.53 -10.03
N PRO A 28 13.62 -2.86 -9.93
CA PRO A 28 12.67 -3.57 -9.06
C PRO A 28 13.08 -3.56 -7.59
N ARG A 29 12.09 -3.41 -6.73
CA ARG A 29 12.22 -3.51 -5.27
C ARG A 29 10.92 -3.98 -4.66
N LEU A 30 10.98 -4.68 -3.54
CA LEU A 30 9.80 -5.06 -2.79
C LEU A 30 9.35 -3.87 -1.93
N HIS A 31 8.15 -3.38 -2.17
CA HIS A 31 7.59 -2.29 -1.39
C HIS A 31 7.11 -2.77 -0.02
N HIS A 32 6.28 -3.80 0.00
CA HIS A 32 5.77 -4.44 1.22
C HIS A 32 5.20 -5.83 0.94
N VAL A 33 4.98 -6.58 2.02
CA VAL A 33 4.15 -7.78 2.04
C VAL A 33 2.89 -7.46 2.83
N GLY A 34 1.71 -7.73 2.24
CA GLY A 34 0.41 -7.57 2.90
C GLY A 34 -0.04 -8.85 3.59
N LEU A 35 -0.43 -8.75 4.85
CA LEU A 35 -1.00 -9.83 5.65
C LEU A 35 -2.44 -9.48 6.01
N TRP A 36 -3.39 -10.28 5.51
CA TRP A 36 -4.78 -10.10 5.83
C TRP A 36 -5.08 -10.51 7.28
N VAL A 37 -5.82 -9.67 8.00
CA VAL A 37 -6.31 -9.94 9.36
C VAL A 37 -7.83 -9.98 9.39
N ARG A 38 -8.42 -10.56 10.44
CA ARG A 38 -9.88 -10.84 10.46
C ARG A 38 -10.74 -9.58 10.51
N GLY A 39 -10.23 -8.50 11.14
CA GLY A 39 -11.00 -7.27 11.29
C GLY A 39 -10.17 -6.10 11.78
N GLU A 40 -10.79 -4.94 11.79
CA GLU A 40 -10.16 -3.67 12.18
C GLU A 40 -9.61 -3.71 13.61
N LEU A 41 -10.27 -4.44 14.52
CA LEU A 41 -9.81 -4.59 15.91
C LEU A 41 -8.47 -5.33 16.00
N ASP A 42 -8.16 -6.26 15.10
CA ASP A 42 -6.86 -6.92 15.06
C ASP A 42 -5.74 -5.94 14.68
N VAL A 43 -6.03 -5.00 13.78
CA VAL A 43 -5.09 -3.92 13.43
C VAL A 43 -4.84 -3.01 14.63
N ILE A 44 -5.89 -2.60 15.34
CA ILE A 44 -5.77 -1.76 16.54
C ILE A 44 -4.99 -2.51 17.64
N ARG A 45 -5.30 -3.81 17.84
CA ARG A 45 -4.57 -4.64 18.80
C ARG A 45 -3.08 -4.76 18.45
N ALA A 46 -2.72 -4.82 17.19
CA ALA A 46 -1.32 -4.82 16.77
C ALA A 46 -0.60 -3.53 17.22
N CYS A 47 -1.26 -2.38 17.13
CA CYS A 47 -0.70 -1.12 17.66
C CYS A 47 -0.46 -1.21 19.17
N ASP A 48 -1.43 -1.74 19.94
CA ASP A 48 -1.30 -1.92 21.40
C ASP A 48 -0.13 -2.84 21.74
N VAL A 49 -0.01 -3.98 21.03
CA VAL A 49 1.09 -4.94 21.23
C VAL A 49 2.43 -4.27 20.95
N LEU A 50 2.58 -3.60 19.82
CA LEU A 50 3.83 -2.91 19.46
C LEU A 50 4.20 -1.83 20.50
N ALA A 51 3.21 -1.08 20.97
CA ALA A 51 3.43 -0.04 21.96
C ALA A 51 3.87 -0.61 23.33
N THR A 52 3.24 -1.70 23.77
CA THR A 52 3.50 -2.31 25.09
C THR A 52 4.74 -3.19 25.13
N THR A 53 5.21 -3.68 23.98
CA THR A 53 6.41 -4.52 23.86
C THR A 53 7.67 -3.75 23.47
N GLY A 54 7.60 -2.42 23.42
CA GLY A 54 8.76 -1.57 23.08
C GLY A 54 9.01 -1.38 21.59
N TRP A 55 8.11 -1.87 20.72
CA TRP A 55 8.22 -1.79 19.26
C TRP A 55 7.41 -0.65 18.63
N ARG A 56 6.99 0.34 19.43
CA ARG A 56 6.24 1.49 18.92
C ARG A 56 6.90 2.17 17.72
N GLY A 57 8.23 2.23 17.68
CA GLY A 57 9.00 2.82 16.58
C GLY A 57 8.89 2.06 15.26
N ALA A 58 8.37 0.83 15.26
CA ALA A 58 8.11 0.06 14.06
C ALA A 58 6.89 0.54 13.27
N LEU A 59 5.99 1.33 13.88
CA LEU A 59 4.83 1.89 13.20
C LEU A 59 5.27 2.94 12.18
N GLU A 60 5.06 2.68 10.91
CA GLU A 60 5.43 3.60 9.84
C GLU A 60 4.24 4.45 9.36
N ARG A 61 3.05 3.81 9.18
CA ARG A 61 1.88 4.49 8.63
C ARG A 61 0.58 3.82 9.06
N GLY A 62 -0.39 4.62 9.40
CA GLY A 62 -1.71 4.15 9.85
C GLY A 62 -1.85 4.11 11.37
N PRO A 63 -2.96 3.53 11.89
CA PRO A 63 -4.08 2.99 11.14
C PRO A 63 -4.78 4.00 10.24
N GLY A 64 -5.35 3.52 9.13
CA GLY A 64 -6.08 4.36 8.18
C GLY A 64 -6.85 3.53 7.17
N ARG A 65 -7.49 4.20 6.21
CA ARG A 65 -8.23 3.55 5.15
C ARG A 65 -7.77 4.03 3.78
N HIS A 66 -7.52 3.08 2.88
CA HIS A 66 -7.29 3.38 1.47
C HIS A 66 -8.59 3.69 0.75
N GLY A 67 -8.60 4.70 -0.14
CA GLY A 67 -9.73 4.90 -1.04
C GLY A 67 -9.76 3.85 -2.15
N ILE A 68 -8.61 3.62 -2.79
CA ILE A 68 -8.51 2.77 -3.98
C ILE A 68 -8.88 1.30 -3.74
N SER A 69 -8.62 0.77 -2.56
CA SER A 69 -8.91 -0.64 -2.22
C SER A 69 -9.95 -0.80 -1.12
N ASN A 70 -10.34 0.29 -0.45
CA ASN A 70 -11.13 0.28 0.79
C ASN A 70 -10.45 -0.45 1.96
N ALA A 71 -9.22 -0.92 1.82
CA ALA A 71 -8.54 -1.62 2.89
C ALA A 71 -8.32 -0.71 4.10
N PHE A 72 -8.67 -1.21 5.28
CA PHE A 72 -8.21 -0.67 6.56
C PHE A 72 -6.83 -1.21 6.82
N PHE A 73 -5.84 -0.36 7.03
CA PHE A 73 -4.43 -0.73 6.98
C PHE A 73 -3.61 -0.23 8.15
N LEU A 74 -2.49 -0.92 8.37
CA LEU A 74 -1.37 -0.50 9.21
C LEU A 74 -0.08 -0.98 8.54
N TYR A 75 0.85 -0.05 8.26
CA TYR A 75 2.19 -0.38 7.81
C TYR A 75 3.16 -0.32 8.98
N LEU A 76 4.02 -1.32 9.04
CA LEU A 76 5.08 -1.42 10.05
C LEU A 76 6.37 -1.91 9.41
N ARG A 77 7.48 -1.66 10.11
CA ARG A 77 8.80 -2.20 9.76
C ARG A 77 9.12 -3.38 10.66
N ASP A 78 9.55 -4.47 10.05
CA ASP A 78 10.12 -5.58 10.80
C ASP A 78 11.53 -5.23 11.31
N PRO A 79 12.17 -6.08 12.15
CA PRO A 79 13.50 -5.81 12.67
C PRO A 79 14.59 -5.63 11.61
N ASP A 80 14.41 -6.20 10.42
CA ASP A 80 15.33 -6.08 9.29
C ASP A 80 15.04 -4.86 8.40
N GLY A 81 13.99 -4.09 8.75
CA GLY A 81 13.58 -2.89 8.05
C GLY A 81 12.64 -3.11 6.86
N HIS A 82 12.19 -4.35 6.62
CA HIS A 82 11.23 -4.64 5.59
C HIS A 82 9.83 -4.14 5.98
N ARG A 83 9.09 -3.65 4.99
CA ARG A 83 7.73 -3.16 5.25
C ARG A 83 6.73 -4.29 5.21
N VAL A 84 5.88 -4.36 6.23
CA VAL A 84 4.74 -5.27 6.34
C VAL A 84 3.47 -4.44 6.48
N GLU A 85 2.43 -4.83 5.76
CA GLU A 85 1.09 -4.28 5.89
C GLU A 85 0.19 -5.29 6.60
N LEU A 86 -0.48 -4.87 7.66
CA LEU A 86 -1.65 -5.57 8.19
C LEU A 86 -2.89 -4.89 7.63
N PHE A 87 -3.79 -5.65 6.99
CA PHE A 87 -4.95 -5.07 6.35
C PHE A 87 -6.20 -5.95 6.44
N THR A 88 -7.36 -5.31 6.28
CA THR A 88 -8.67 -5.97 6.20
C THR A 88 -9.68 -5.08 5.50
N GLY A 89 -10.83 -5.64 5.13
CA GLY A 89 -11.98 -4.89 4.63
C GLY A 89 -11.79 -4.30 3.23
N ASP A 90 -10.91 -4.88 2.41
CA ASP A 90 -10.77 -4.51 1.00
C ASP A 90 -12.02 -4.90 0.17
N TYR A 91 -12.18 -4.24 -0.98
CA TYR A 91 -13.27 -4.55 -1.89
C TYR A 91 -13.22 -6.01 -2.34
N GLN A 92 -14.39 -6.61 -2.51
CA GLN A 92 -14.54 -7.93 -3.11
C GLN A 92 -15.01 -7.77 -4.55
N THR A 93 -14.24 -8.31 -5.50
CA THR A 93 -14.47 -8.22 -6.94
C THR A 93 -15.06 -9.50 -7.52
N LEU A 94 -15.93 -10.16 -6.75
CA LEU A 94 -16.58 -11.42 -7.14
C LEU A 94 -17.79 -11.20 -8.05
N ASP A 95 -18.39 -10.01 -7.98
CA ASP A 95 -19.51 -9.63 -8.82
C ASP A 95 -19.01 -9.20 -10.20
N PRO A 96 -19.36 -9.91 -11.30
CA PRO A 96 -18.96 -9.53 -12.64
C PRO A 96 -19.57 -8.21 -13.12
N ASP A 97 -20.67 -7.78 -12.51
CA ASP A 97 -21.34 -6.52 -12.81
C ASP A 97 -20.83 -5.35 -11.93
N PHE A 98 -19.83 -5.58 -11.10
CA PHE A 98 -19.22 -4.55 -10.27
C PHE A 98 -18.52 -3.49 -11.17
N GLU A 99 -19.06 -2.30 -11.17
CA GLU A 99 -18.50 -1.19 -11.96
C GLU A 99 -17.18 -0.69 -11.33
N PRO A 100 -16.13 -0.50 -12.14
CA PRO A 100 -14.86 0.02 -11.65
C PRO A 100 -14.99 1.39 -11.00
N ILE A 101 -14.41 1.56 -9.81
CA ILE A 101 -14.36 2.85 -9.13
C ILE A 101 -13.22 3.67 -9.72
N GLY A 102 -13.57 4.77 -10.40
CA GLY A 102 -12.59 5.66 -11.00
C GLY A 102 -11.93 6.59 -9.97
N TRP A 103 -10.60 6.63 -9.98
CA TRP A 103 -9.80 7.54 -9.15
C TRP A 103 -8.88 8.38 -10.04
N LYS A 104 -8.79 9.67 -9.74
CA LYS A 104 -7.77 10.51 -10.36
C LYS A 104 -6.40 10.21 -9.74
N LEU A 105 -5.35 10.24 -10.56
CA LEU A 105 -3.99 9.92 -10.09
C LEU A 105 -3.50 10.93 -9.03
N ASP A 106 -3.92 12.16 -9.10
CA ASP A 106 -3.58 13.26 -8.20
C ASP A 106 -4.53 13.42 -7.00
N ASP A 107 -5.57 12.57 -6.90
CA ASP A 107 -6.48 12.58 -5.75
C ASP A 107 -5.80 11.95 -4.52
N PRO A 108 -5.56 12.73 -3.43
CA PRO A 108 -4.92 12.21 -2.23
C PRO A 108 -5.78 11.15 -1.51
N GLN A 109 -7.11 11.20 -1.65
CA GLN A 109 -8.02 10.25 -1.02
C GLN A 109 -7.90 8.85 -1.63
N ARG A 110 -7.36 8.74 -2.84
CA ARG A 110 -7.04 7.46 -3.46
C ARG A 110 -6.14 6.60 -2.57
N GLN A 111 -5.10 7.21 -1.99
CA GLN A 111 -4.15 6.51 -1.11
C GLN A 111 -4.58 6.52 0.35
N THR A 112 -5.15 7.63 0.81
CA THR A 112 -5.57 7.80 2.20
C THR A 112 -6.93 8.45 2.21
N LEU A 113 -7.99 7.64 2.28
CA LEU A 113 -9.36 8.13 2.40
C LEU A 113 -9.53 8.89 3.71
N TRP A 114 -8.97 8.34 4.78
CA TRP A 114 -8.80 8.99 6.08
C TRP A 114 -7.62 8.38 6.84
N GLY A 115 -7.09 9.10 7.82
CA GLY A 115 -5.89 8.76 8.58
C GLY A 115 -4.72 9.70 8.24
N HIS A 116 -3.55 9.40 8.77
CA HIS A 116 -2.36 10.17 8.47
C HIS A 116 -1.89 9.93 7.02
N PRO A 117 -1.42 10.97 6.33
CA PRO A 117 -0.85 10.84 5.00
C PRO A 117 0.37 9.91 5.03
N ALA A 118 0.69 9.33 3.86
CA ALA A 118 1.86 8.49 3.73
C ALA A 118 3.14 9.31 4.01
N PRO A 119 4.07 8.82 4.85
CA PRO A 119 5.36 9.46 5.05
C PRO A 119 6.20 9.38 3.77
N ARG A 120 7.24 10.22 3.68
CA ARG A 120 8.14 10.24 2.53
C ARG A 120 8.81 8.89 2.26
N SER A 121 9.20 8.20 3.33
CA SER A 121 9.79 6.85 3.28
C SER A 121 8.91 5.84 2.56
N TRP A 122 7.59 5.97 2.68
CA TRP A 122 6.63 5.09 2.01
C TRP A 122 6.75 5.13 0.48
N PHE A 123 7.12 6.28 -0.09
CA PHE A 123 7.30 6.45 -1.54
C PHE A 123 8.72 6.12 -2.01
N GLU A 124 9.72 6.41 -1.19
CA GLU A 124 11.12 6.37 -1.59
C GLU A 124 11.83 5.07 -1.22
N GLU A 125 11.34 4.36 -0.21
CA GLU A 125 12.00 3.18 0.34
C GLU A 125 11.31 1.88 -0.07
N GLY A 126 12.11 0.85 -0.26
CA GLY A 126 11.70 -0.54 -0.49
C GLY A 126 12.89 -1.46 -0.37
N SER A 127 12.64 -2.73 -0.13
CA SER A 127 13.68 -3.75 0.02
C SER A 127 14.27 -4.10 -1.33
N PRO A 128 15.61 -3.99 -1.52
CA PRO A 128 16.24 -4.38 -2.77
C PRO A 128 16.21 -5.91 -2.94
N PHE A 129 16.22 -6.36 -4.18
CA PHE A 129 16.46 -7.77 -4.49
C PHE A 129 17.95 -8.01 -4.63
N VAL A 130 18.46 -9.08 -4.01
CA VAL A 130 19.88 -9.44 -4.08
C VAL A 130 20.29 -9.71 -5.53
N GLY A 131 21.38 -9.08 -5.97
CA GLY A 131 21.91 -9.24 -7.31
C GLY A 131 21.13 -8.53 -8.42
N VAL A 132 20.19 -7.63 -8.05
CA VAL A 132 19.41 -6.84 -9.01
C VAL A 132 19.67 -5.36 -8.79
N GLU A 133 20.19 -4.70 -9.81
CA GLU A 133 20.37 -3.25 -9.78
C GLU A 133 19.07 -2.53 -10.07
N PRO A 134 18.68 -1.54 -9.24
CA PRO A 134 17.51 -0.70 -9.49
C PRO A 134 17.67 0.09 -10.80
N ARG A 135 16.57 0.28 -11.49
CA ARG A 135 16.49 1.10 -12.71
C ARG A 135 15.58 2.29 -12.46
N GLU A 136 15.78 3.31 -13.25
CA GLU A 136 14.91 4.47 -13.27
C GLU A 136 13.47 4.10 -13.64
N PRO A 137 12.47 4.83 -13.13
CA PRO A 137 11.08 4.59 -13.45
C PRO A 137 10.81 4.77 -14.95
N LEU A 138 9.87 4.00 -15.49
CA LEU A 138 9.45 4.09 -16.90
C LEU A 138 8.78 5.44 -17.23
N MET A 139 8.24 6.10 -16.22
CA MET A 139 7.59 7.41 -16.31
C MET A 139 7.97 8.25 -15.09
N PRO A 140 7.94 9.58 -15.19
CA PRO A 140 8.19 10.44 -14.04
C PRO A 140 7.32 10.05 -12.85
N VAL A 141 7.94 9.80 -11.71
CA VAL A 141 7.24 9.56 -10.45
C VAL A 141 6.86 10.91 -9.86
N ARG A 142 5.57 11.14 -9.68
CA ARG A 142 5.09 12.28 -8.90
C ARG A 142 4.63 11.73 -7.55
N PRO A 143 5.35 11.99 -6.46
CA PRO A 143 4.85 11.64 -5.15
C PRO A 143 3.56 12.43 -4.91
N VAL A 144 2.46 11.73 -4.64
CA VAL A 144 1.24 12.34 -4.15
C VAL A 144 1.50 12.64 -2.67
N VAL A 145 2.14 13.76 -2.41
CA VAL A 145 2.29 14.24 -1.04
C VAL A 145 0.93 14.85 -0.69
N ALA A 146 0.26 14.29 0.30
CA ALA A 146 -0.93 14.91 0.87
C ALA A 146 -0.54 16.31 1.39
N ARG A 147 -1.31 17.31 1.00
CA ARG A 147 -1.22 18.67 1.52
C ARG A 147 -1.84 18.75 2.90
#